data_26b1ca914b3d28d66ab6c16af0c0f456
#
_entry.id   26b1ca914b3d28d66ab6c16af0c0f456
#
_cell.length_a   1.000
_cell.length_b   1.000
_cell.length_c   1.000
_cell.angle_alpha   90.00
_cell.angle_beta   90.00
_cell.angle_gamma   90.00
#
_symmetry.space_group_name_H-M   'P 1'
#
loop_
_entity.id
_entity.type
_entity.pdbx_description
1 polymer ?
#
loop_
_entity_poly.entity_id
_entity_poly.type
_entity_poly.pdbx_seq_one_letter_code
_entity_poly.pdbx_strand_id
1 'polypeptide(L)'
;AGWHRDYRFCGRCASAVRLEAGGWAARCQACDRLEYPRQDPAVIVLVEDHDGRVLLAHNAAWKPGFVSIIAGYVEAGESPDVTVAREVSEEAGVEIEAPTYVATQPWPFGRSQMMGYRARTVHARPTPQADGVEIEWTRFYSRAELTRALESGEISAPGRASIAYALLREWYGAELPSGPAGTGRN
;
A
#
# COMPACT_ATOMS: atom_id res chain seq x y z
N ALA A 1 14.90 -10.78 -12.68
CA ALA A 1 13.92 -10.48 -11.64
C ALA A 1 14.50 -10.81 -10.25
N GLY A 2 14.01 -10.14 -9.18
CA GLY A 2 14.51 -10.33 -7.81
C GLY A 2 14.50 -11.80 -7.36
N TRP A 3 13.43 -12.54 -7.67
CA TRP A 3 13.32 -13.94 -7.30
C TRP A 3 14.48 -14.81 -7.83
N HIS A 4 14.92 -14.64 -9.07
CA HIS A 4 16.05 -15.40 -9.65
C HIS A 4 17.37 -15.10 -8.93
N ARG A 5 17.54 -13.89 -8.42
CA ARG A 5 18.73 -13.49 -7.69
C ARG A 5 18.74 -14.08 -6.27
N ASP A 6 17.57 -14.06 -5.62
CA ASP A 6 17.45 -14.29 -4.19
C ASP A 6 17.13 -15.75 -3.86
N TYR A 7 16.42 -16.49 -4.75
CA TYR A 7 16.01 -17.87 -4.54
C TYR A 7 17.07 -18.87 -5.05
N ARG A 8 18.07 -19.12 -4.23
CA ARG A 8 19.20 -20.01 -4.57
C ARG A 8 19.17 -21.36 -3.86
N PHE A 9 18.42 -21.46 -2.78
CA PHE A 9 18.36 -22.63 -1.92
C PHE A 9 16.91 -23.05 -1.67
N CYS A 10 16.70 -24.35 -1.55
CA CYS A 10 15.40 -24.95 -1.24
C CYS A 10 14.97 -24.59 0.19
N GLY A 11 13.78 -24.04 0.36
CA GLY A 11 13.22 -23.69 1.66
C GLY A 11 12.92 -24.90 2.56
N ARG A 12 12.97 -26.15 2.01
CA ARG A 12 12.74 -27.39 2.77
C ARG A 12 14.02 -28.03 3.30
N CYS A 13 15.06 -28.10 2.45
CA CYS A 13 16.27 -28.88 2.78
C CYS A 13 17.58 -28.11 2.58
N ALA A 14 17.51 -26.81 2.31
CA ALA A 14 18.62 -25.90 2.09
C ALA A 14 19.58 -26.28 0.93
N SER A 15 19.29 -27.30 0.13
CA SER A 15 20.10 -27.66 -1.02
C SER A 15 19.90 -26.68 -2.17
N ALA A 16 20.91 -26.59 -3.05
CA ALA A 16 20.83 -25.69 -4.21
C ALA A 16 19.64 -26.02 -5.12
N VAL A 17 19.08 -24.98 -5.72
CA VAL A 17 18.02 -25.12 -6.72
C VAL A 17 18.54 -24.83 -8.12
N ARG A 18 17.90 -25.43 -9.13
CA ARG A 18 18.10 -25.16 -10.54
C ARG A 18 16.85 -24.52 -11.13
N LEU A 19 17.02 -23.42 -11.87
CA LEU A 19 15.92 -22.78 -12.59
C LEU A 19 15.45 -23.67 -13.76
N GLU A 20 14.14 -23.77 -13.93
CA GLU A 20 13.44 -24.49 -14.98
C GLU A 20 12.37 -23.62 -15.63
N ALA A 21 11.75 -24.09 -16.71
CA ALA A 21 10.66 -23.42 -17.41
C ALA A 21 10.98 -21.96 -17.76
N GLY A 22 12.18 -21.70 -18.29
CA GLY A 22 12.60 -20.32 -18.62
C GLY A 22 12.74 -19.40 -17.41
N GLY A 23 12.88 -19.95 -16.20
CA GLY A 23 12.99 -19.21 -14.95
C GLY A 23 11.66 -19.01 -14.20
N TRP A 24 10.57 -19.65 -14.66
CA TRP A 24 9.26 -19.62 -13.97
C TRP A 24 9.11 -20.69 -12.89
N ALA A 25 10.11 -21.56 -12.74
CA ALA A 25 10.17 -22.55 -11.69
C ALA A 25 11.60 -22.76 -11.23
N ALA A 26 11.79 -23.27 -10.01
CA ALA A 26 13.05 -23.72 -9.47
C ALA A 26 12.90 -25.11 -8.87
N ARG A 27 13.74 -26.05 -9.28
CA ARG A 27 13.74 -27.44 -8.77
C ARG A 27 14.91 -27.66 -7.83
N CYS A 28 14.61 -28.20 -6.65
CA CYS A 28 15.64 -28.62 -5.70
C CYS A 28 16.45 -29.82 -6.26
N GLN A 29 17.77 -29.73 -6.22
CA GLN A 29 18.66 -30.77 -6.71
C GLN A 29 18.73 -31.99 -5.79
N ALA A 30 18.28 -31.88 -4.53
CA ALA A 30 18.34 -32.97 -3.56
C ALA A 30 16.97 -33.61 -3.29
N CYS A 31 15.92 -32.82 -3.01
CA CYS A 31 14.61 -33.35 -2.65
C CYS A 31 13.56 -33.25 -3.77
N ASP A 32 13.96 -32.81 -4.95
CA ASP A 32 13.15 -32.69 -6.16
C ASP A 32 11.91 -31.72 -6.02
N ARG A 33 11.83 -31.00 -4.92
CA ARG A 33 10.74 -30.03 -4.71
C ARG A 33 10.77 -28.93 -5.77
N LEU A 34 9.59 -28.65 -6.34
CA LEU A 34 9.38 -27.58 -7.31
C LEU A 34 8.82 -26.35 -6.58
N GLU A 35 9.41 -25.20 -6.85
CA GLU A 35 9.02 -23.91 -6.30
C GLU A 35 8.76 -22.90 -7.42
N TYR A 36 7.87 -21.98 -7.17
CA TYR A 36 7.47 -20.94 -8.11
C TYR A 36 7.77 -19.54 -7.57
N PRO A 37 7.88 -18.51 -8.44
CA PRO A 37 8.02 -17.13 -7.99
C PRO A 37 6.88 -16.73 -7.03
N ARG A 38 7.27 -16.21 -5.86
CA ARG A 38 6.32 -15.76 -4.85
C ARG A 38 5.88 -14.32 -5.14
N GLN A 39 4.61 -14.06 -4.95
CA GLN A 39 4.05 -12.74 -4.77
C GLN A 39 3.49 -12.62 -3.35
N ASP A 40 3.66 -11.44 -2.74
CA ASP A 40 3.19 -11.17 -1.39
C ASP A 40 1.90 -10.33 -1.49
N PRO A 41 0.74 -10.88 -1.08
CA PRO A 41 -0.52 -10.16 -1.15
C PRO A 41 -0.50 -8.99 -0.16
N ALA A 42 -0.93 -7.82 -0.62
CA ALA A 42 -1.04 -6.62 0.19
C ALA A 42 -2.30 -5.84 -0.21
N VAL A 43 -2.84 -5.10 0.73
CA VAL A 43 -3.98 -4.23 0.51
C VAL A 43 -3.55 -2.76 0.55
N ILE A 44 -4.32 -1.92 -0.12
CA ILE A 44 -4.21 -0.47 -0.03
C ILE A 44 -5.62 0.11 -0.12
N VAL A 45 -5.98 1.01 0.78
CA VAL A 45 -7.36 1.47 0.91
C VAL A 45 -7.48 2.99 0.97
N LEU A 46 -8.38 3.53 0.15
CA LEU A 46 -8.85 4.89 0.27
C LEU A 46 -10.03 4.91 1.25
N VAL A 47 -9.84 5.53 2.40
CA VAL A 47 -10.87 5.69 3.43
C VAL A 47 -11.45 7.09 3.37
N GLU A 48 -12.77 7.17 3.27
CA GLU A 48 -13.54 8.42 3.22
C GLU A 48 -14.43 8.55 4.46
N ASP A 49 -14.48 9.73 5.07
CA ASP A 49 -15.46 10.00 6.10
C ASP A 49 -16.80 10.51 5.51
N HIS A 50 -17.78 10.80 6.38
CA HIS A 50 -19.11 11.22 5.93
C HIS A 50 -19.14 12.65 5.35
N ASP A 51 -18.08 13.45 5.56
CA ASP A 51 -17.93 14.77 4.93
C ASP A 51 -17.19 14.69 3.59
N GLY A 52 -16.84 13.48 3.14
CA GLY A 52 -16.08 13.25 1.91
C GLY A 52 -14.59 13.62 2.03
N ARG A 53 -14.04 13.63 3.25
CA ARG A 53 -12.60 13.80 3.47
C ARG A 53 -11.87 12.46 3.37
N VAL A 54 -10.67 12.46 2.79
CA VAL A 54 -9.84 11.28 2.66
C VAL A 54 -8.84 11.18 3.82
N LEU A 55 -8.64 9.97 4.33
CA LEU A 55 -7.60 9.65 5.32
C LEU A 55 -6.25 9.50 4.62
N LEU A 56 -5.25 10.25 5.06
CA LEU A 56 -3.87 10.13 4.66
C LEU A 56 -2.98 9.85 5.86
N ALA A 57 -1.90 9.14 5.63
CA ALA A 57 -0.91 8.77 6.63
C ALA A 57 0.52 9.09 6.17
N HIS A 58 1.40 9.36 7.12
CA HIS A 58 2.83 9.49 6.94
C HIS A 58 3.54 8.41 7.75
N ASN A 59 4.27 7.54 7.05
CA ASN A 59 5.08 6.52 7.68
C ASN A 59 6.41 7.12 8.14
N ALA A 60 6.84 6.81 9.36
CA ALA A 60 8.05 7.32 9.99
C ALA A 60 9.34 7.06 9.18
N ALA A 61 9.36 6.01 8.35
CA ALA A 61 10.49 5.68 7.49
C ALA A 61 10.54 6.48 6.19
N TRP A 62 9.52 7.26 5.87
CA TRP A 62 9.47 8.04 4.63
C TRP A 62 10.17 9.38 4.78
N LYS A 63 10.46 10.02 3.64
CA LYS A 63 10.94 11.39 3.63
C LYS A 63 9.87 12.35 4.18
N PRO A 64 10.25 13.41 4.88
CA PRO A 64 9.31 14.37 5.45
C PRO A 64 8.29 14.87 4.43
N GLY A 65 7.03 14.94 4.85
CA GLY A 65 5.91 15.41 4.03
C GLY A 65 5.39 14.42 2.99
N PHE A 66 6.03 13.26 2.77
CA PHE A 66 5.42 12.26 1.88
C PHE A 66 4.26 11.57 2.56
N VAL A 67 3.12 11.51 1.88
CA VAL A 67 1.91 10.87 2.39
C VAL A 67 1.38 9.81 1.44
N SER A 68 0.64 8.86 1.99
CA SER A 68 -0.11 7.88 1.21
C SER A 68 -1.43 7.55 1.90
N ILE A 69 -2.23 6.73 1.27
CA ILE A 69 -3.37 6.04 1.89
C ILE A 69 -2.86 4.79 2.63
N ILE A 70 -3.64 4.28 3.58
CA ILE A 70 -3.31 3.11 4.42
C ILE A 70 -3.06 1.87 3.56
N ALA A 71 -2.02 1.11 3.89
CA ALA A 71 -1.65 -0.09 3.15
C ALA A 71 -0.86 -1.07 4.02
N GLY A 72 -1.15 -2.37 3.91
CA GLY A 72 -0.43 -3.39 4.65
C GLY A 72 -0.47 -4.77 3.99
N TYR A 73 0.29 -5.69 4.54
CA TYR A 73 0.33 -7.06 4.05
C TYR A 73 -0.81 -7.92 4.61
N VAL A 74 -1.32 -8.80 3.74
CA VAL A 74 -2.27 -9.83 4.16
C VAL A 74 -1.52 -10.87 4.98
N GLU A 75 -1.95 -11.07 6.22
CA GLU A 75 -1.37 -12.07 7.11
C GLU A 75 -1.85 -13.49 6.78
N ALA A 76 -1.11 -14.49 7.25
CA ALA A 76 -1.45 -15.89 7.02
C ALA A 76 -2.79 -16.24 7.66
N GLY A 77 -3.77 -16.59 6.82
CA GLY A 77 -5.12 -16.94 7.25
C GLY A 77 -6.14 -15.81 7.19
N GLU A 78 -5.71 -14.59 6.86
CA GLU A 78 -6.62 -13.48 6.61
C GLU A 78 -7.18 -13.48 5.18
N SER A 79 -8.37 -12.91 5.03
CA SER A 79 -8.87 -12.45 3.74
C SER A 79 -8.50 -10.97 3.53
N PRO A 80 -8.35 -10.50 2.28
CA PRO A 80 -7.93 -9.12 2.02
C PRO A 80 -8.87 -8.05 2.60
N ASP A 81 -10.17 -8.30 2.67
CA ASP A 81 -11.16 -7.40 3.28
C ASP A 81 -10.98 -7.29 4.81
N VAL A 82 -10.66 -8.39 5.48
CA VAL A 82 -10.29 -8.39 6.91
C VAL A 82 -9.00 -7.62 7.14
N THR A 83 -8.00 -7.86 6.30
CA THR A 83 -6.73 -7.11 6.34
C THR A 83 -6.97 -5.60 6.21
N VAL A 84 -7.81 -5.16 5.28
CA VAL A 84 -8.14 -3.73 5.14
C VAL A 84 -8.68 -3.14 6.44
N ALA A 85 -9.61 -3.83 7.10
CA ALA A 85 -10.19 -3.34 8.35
C ALA A 85 -9.15 -3.31 9.48
N ARG A 86 -8.30 -4.35 9.58
CA ARG A 86 -7.22 -4.43 10.56
C ARG A 86 -6.22 -3.30 10.40
N GLU A 87 -5.66 -3.11 9.19
CA GLU A 87 -4.65 -2.08 8.91
C GLU A 87 -5.19 -0.67 9.18
N VAL A 88 -6.43 -0.36 8.79
CA VAL A 88 -7.03 0.95 9.09
C VAL A 88 -7.21 1.15 10.60
N SER A 89 -7.58 0.09 11.32
CA SER A 89 -7.72 0.14 12.78
C SER A 89 -6.37 0.29 13.48
N GLU A 90 -5.34 -0.46 13.06
CA GLU A 90 -4.00 -0.45 13.67
C GLU A 90 -3.26 0.84 13.38
N GLU A 91 -3.21 1.27 12.11
CA GLU A 91 -2.42 2.42 11.68
C GLU A 91 -3.10 3.77 11.95
N ALA A 92 -4.43 3.81 12.04
CA ALA A 92 -5.18 5.06 12.16
C ALA A 92 -6.23 5.10 13.29
N GLY A 93 -6.48 3.99 13.99
CA GLY A 93 -7.48 3.94 15.04
C GLY A 93 -8.91 4.19 14.54
N VAL A 94 -9.20 3.92 13.27
CA VAL A 94 -10.48 4.22 12.61
C VAL A 94 -11.22 2.93 12.26
N GLU A 95 -12.52 2.88 12.58
CA GLU A 95 -13.41 1.80 12.15
C GLU A 95 -14.03 2.13 10.80
N ILE A 96 -14.08 1.14 9.92
CA ILE A 96 -14.64 1.26 8.56
C ILE A 96 -15.80 0.30 8.32
N GLU A 97 -16.69 0.70 7.41
CA GLU A 97 -17.69 -0.20 6.82
C GLU A 97 -17.01 -1.26 5.93
N ALA A 98 -17.77 -2.24 5.47
CA ALA A 98 -17.27 -3.28 4.57
C ALA A 98 -16.54 -2.67 3.36
N PRO A 99 -15.25 -2.97 3.15
CA PRO A 99 -14.48 -2.37 2.07
C PRO A 99 -14.91 -2.92 0.70
N THR A 100 -14.84 -2.09 -0.31
CA THR A 100 -15.15 -2.45 -1.69
C THR A 100 -13.87 -2.54 -2.52
N TYR A 101 -13.63 -3.71 -3.13
CA TYR A 101 -12.50 -3.91 -4.05
C TYR A 101 -12.63 -3.03 -5.30
N VAL A 102 -11.52 -2.45 -5.74
CA VAL A 102 -11.45 -1.58 -6.92
C VAL A 102 -10.58 -2.17 -8.01
N ALA A 103 -9.31 -2.46 -7.73
CA ALA A 103 -8.33 -2.91 -8.72
C ALA A 103 -7.13 -3.57 -8.04
N THR A 104 -6.30 -4.27 -8.83
CA THR A 104 -5.03 -4.81 -8.36
C THR A 104 -3.88 -4.30 -9.22
N GLN A 105 -2.79 -3.90 -8.58
CA GLN A 105 -1.54 -3.54 -9.22
C GLN A 105 -0.40 -4.45 -8.77
N PRO A 106 0.27 -5.17 -9.69
CA PRO A 106 1.55 -5.79 -9.39
C PRO A 106 2.59 -4.72 -9.04
N TRP A 107 3.19 -4.81 -7.85
CA TRP A 107 4.21 -3.89 -7.38
C TRP A 107 5.55 -4.61 -7.30
N PRO A 108 6.47 -4.39 -8.26
CA PRO A 108 7.70 -5.18 -8.38
C PRO A 108 8.71 -4.91 -7.27
N PHE A 109 8.59 -3.76 -6.61
CA PHE A 109 9.41 -3.41 -5.44
C PHE A 109 8.86 -4.17 -4.22
N GLY A 110 9.57 -5.16 -3.72
CA GLY A 110 9.11 -6.03 -2.63
C GLY A 110 8.22 -7.21 -3.06
N ARG A 111 7.88 -7.37 -4.34
CA ARG A 111 7.04 -8.44 -4.89
C ARG A 111 5.58 -8.39 -4.47
N SER A 112 5.08 -7.25 -4.06
CA SER A 112 3.70 -7.12 -3.59
C SER A 112 2.70 -7.20 -4.72
N GLN A 113 1.57 -7.83 -4.44
CA GLN A 113 0.36 -7.72 -5.24
C GLN A 113 -0.61 -6.80 -4.49
N MET A 114 -0.59 -5.51 -4.86
CA MET A 114 -1.37 -4.48 -4.19
C MET A 114 -2.83 -4.52 -4.63
N MET A 115 -3.72 -4.91 -3.74
CA MET A 115 -5.17 -4.93 -3.95
C MET A 115 -5.77 -3.63 -3.41
N GLY A 116 -6.32 -2.82 -4.29
CA GLY A 116 -6.89 -1.51 -3.99
C GLY A 116 -8.34 -1.60 -3.56
N TYR A 117 -8.68 -0.93 -2.48
CA TYR A 117 -10.01 -0.87 -1.89
C TYR A 117 -10.46 0.57 -1.67
N ARG A 118 -11.76 0.72 -1.49
CA ARG A 118 -12.41 1.90 -0.92
C ARG A 118 -13.23 1.49 0.27
N ALA A 119 -13.24 2.34 1.30
CA ALA A 119 -14.07 2.16 2.46
C ALA A 119 -14.59 3.51 2.97
N ARG A 120 -15.67 3.47 3.71
CA ARG A 120 -16.20 4.61 4.44
C ARG A 120 -16.05 4.36 5.94
N THR A 121 -15.86 5.42 6.71
CA THR A 121 -15.80 5.30 8.16
C THR A 121 -17.17 4.97 8.75
N VAL A 122 -17.22 4.13 9.80
CA VAL A 122 -18.45 3.85 10.56
C VAL A 122 -18.95 5.13 11.23
N HIS A 123 -18.07 5.86 11.88
CA HIS A 123 -18.39 7.12 12.53
C HIS A 123 -18.31 8.28 11.55
N ALA A 124 -19.22 9.23 11.67
CA ALA A 124 -19.34 10.35 10.74
C ALA A 124 -18.06 11.21 10.66
N ARG A 125 -17.42 11.46 11.80
CA ARG A 125 -16.20 12.27 11.92
C ARG A 125 -15.23 11.67 12.93
N PRO A 126 -14.57 10.55 12.63
CA PRO A 126 -13.61 9.97 13.55
C PRO A 126 -12.39 10.89 13.69
N THR A 127 -11.78 10.85 14.86
CA THR A 127 -10.46 11.46 15.10
C THR A 127 -9.43 10.36 14.92
N PRO A 128 -8.63 10.38 13.83
CA PRO A 128 -7.65 9.34 13.60
C PRO A 128 -6.50 9.45 14.59
N GLN A 129 -5.95 8.30 14.97
CA GLN A 129 -4.82 8.18 15.90
C GLN A 129 -3.78 7.25 15.27
N ALA A 130 -2.63 7.81 14.92
CA ALA A 130 -1.49 7.03 14.44
C ALA A 130 -0.98 6.10 15.56
N ASP A 131 -0.44 4.94 15.19
CA ASP A 131 0.16 3.98 16.12
C ASP A 131 1.45 4.51 16.77
N GLY A 132 2.09 5.52 16.18
CA GLY A 132 3.33 6.13 16.65
C GLY A 132 4.57 5.25 16.48
N VAL A 133 4.46 4.12 15.79
CA VAL A 133 5.54 3.17 15.52
C VAL A 133 5.87 3.14 14.04
N GLU A 134 4.92 2.72 13.23
CA GLU A 134 5.03 2.73 11.76
C GLU A 134 4.49 4.03 11.18
N ILE A 135 3.31 4.45 11.62
CA ILE A 135 2.67 5.69 11.20
C ILE A 135 2.96 6.79 12.21
N GLU A 136 3.71 7.81 11.80
CA GLU A 136 4.04 8.95 12.64
C GLU A 136 2.84 9.85 12.87
N TRP A 137 2.06 10.09 11.80
CA TRP A 137 0.81 10.83 11.88
C TRP A 137 -0.19 10.41 10.81
N THR A 138 -1.47 10.62 11.10
CA THR A 138 -2.59 10.39 10.19
C THR A 138 -3.62 11.51 10.32
N ARG A 139 -4.25 11.91 9.20
CA ARG A 139 -5.18 13.02 9.15
C ARG A 139 -6.18 12.88 8.01
N PHE A 140 -7.41 13.33 8.24
CA PHE A 140 -8.40 13.51 7.19
C PHE A 140 -8.21 14.86 6.48
N TYR A 141 -8.28 14.83 5.14
CA TYR A 141 -8.18 16.01 4.27
C TYR A 141 -9.42 16.12 3.40
N SER A 142 -10.06 17.30 3.42
CA SER A 142 -10.96 17.70 2.36
C SER A 142 -10.19 17.98 1.06
N ARG A 143 -10.87 17.98 -0.09
CA ARG A 143 -10.22 18.31 -1.37
C ARG A 143 -9.50 19.67 -1.32
N ALA A 144 -10.13 20.68 -0.69
CA ALA A 144 -9.54 22.00 -0.57
C ALA A 144 -8.30 22.03 0.36
N GLU A 145 -8.30 21.27 1.45
CA GLU A 145 -7.12 21.14 2.34
C GLU A 145 -5.99 20.40 1.63
N LEU A 146 -6.32 19.31 0.94
CA LEU A 146 -5.34 18.56 0.16
C LEU A 146 -4.70 19.43 -0.93
N THR A 147 -5.51 20.22 -1.66
CA THR A 147 -5.01 21.17 -2.65
C THR A 147 -3.98 22.11 -2.05
N ARG A 148 -4.34 22.81 -0.96
CA ARG A 148 -3.42 23.77 -0.30
C ARG A 148 -2.15 23.13 0.20
N ALA A 149 -2.25 21.97 0.83
CA ALA A 149 -1.10 21.25 1.37
C ALA A 149 -0.12 20.74 0.28
N LEU A 150 -0.66 20.29 -0.86
CA LEU A 150 0.16 19.90 -2.02
C LEU A 150 0.80 21.12 -2.70
N GLU A 151 0.04 22.20 -2.94
CA GLU A 151 0.54 23.41 -3.60
C GLU A 151 1.59 24.15 -2.77
N SER A 152 1.45 24.16 -1.45
CA SER A 152 2.44 24.75 -0.53
C SER A 152 3.71 23.89 -0.38
N GLY A 153 3.64 22.60 -0.75
CA GLY A 153 4.71 21.64 -0.51
C GLY A 153 4.80 21.14 0.95
N GLU A 154 3.77 21.41 1.77
CA GLU A 154 3.64 20.83 3.12
C GLU A 154 3.62 19.31 3.04
N ILE A 155 2.89 18.76 2.05
CA ILE A 155 2.88 17.34 1.77
C ILE A 155 3.17 17.04 0.30
N SER A 156 3.54 15.80 0.01
CA SER A 156 3.74 15.28 -1.35
C SER A 156 2.97 13.96 -1.53
N ALA A 157 2.26 13.87 -2.65
CA ALA A 157 1.43 12.72 -3.00
C ALA A 157 2.26 11.53 -3.50
N PRO A 158 1.67 10.30 -3.54
CA PRO A 158 2.26 9.15 -4.18
C PRO A 158 2.58 9.39 -5.66
N GLY A 159 3.54 8.66 -6.19
CA GLY A 159 3.91 8.75 -7.60
C GLY A 159 2.76 8.35 -8.54
N ARG A 160 2.64 9.04 -9.68
CA ARG A 160 1.55 8.87 -10.68
C ARG A 160 1.36 7.44 -11.19
N ALA A 161 2.38 6.60 -11.12
CA ALA A 161 2.33 5.20 -11.55
C ALA A 161 1.73 4.26 -10.49
N SER A 162 1.47 4.73 -9.26
CA SER A 162 0.99 3.89 -8.16
C SER A 162 -0.54 3.82 -8.11
N ILE A 163 -1.05 2.69 -7.64
CA ILE A 163 -2.48 2.51 -7.36
C ILE A 163 -2.97 3.50 -6.30
N ALA A 164 -2.13 3.88 -5.32
CA ALA A 164 -2.44 4.92 -4.35
C ALA A 164 -2.80 6.25 -5.04
N TYR A 165 -1.97 6.67 -6.00
CA TYR A 165 -2.25 7.87 -6.79
C TYR A 165 -3.54 7.73 -7.59
N ALA A 166 -3.77 6.58 -8.22
CA ALA A 166 -4.98 6.34 -9.02
C ALA A 166 -6.26 6.46 -8.18
N LEU A 167 -6.27 5.86 -6.98
CA LEU A 167 -7.40 5.94 -6.04
C LEU A 167 -7.62 7.38 -5.54
N LEU A 168 -6.55 8.08 -5.17
CA LEU A 168 -6.61 9.47 -4.74
C LEU A 168 -7.10 10.41 -5.84
N ARG A 169 -6.60 10.24 -7.08
CA ARG A 169 -7.03 11.04 -8.23
C ARG A 169 -8.53 10.85 -8.53
N GLU A 170 -9.00 9.61 -8.44
CA GLU A 170 -10.42 9.31 -8.66
C GLU A 170 -11.30 9.95 -7.58
N TRP A 171 -10.91 9.87 -6.30
CA TRP A 171 -11.59 10.57 -5.22
C TRP A 171 -11.54 12.09 -5.38
N TYR A 172 -10.39 12.63 -5.77
CA TYR A 172 -10.17 14.06 -5.96
C TYR A 172 -11.02 14.62 -7.12
N GLY A 173 -11.25 13.83 -8.15
CA GLY A 173 -12.04 14.16 -9.32
C GLY A 173 -11.25 14.84 -10.45
N ALA A 174 -9.94 15.01 -10.28
CA ALA A 174 -9.02 15.60 -11.24
C ALA A 174 -7.58 15.10 -10.99
N GLU A 175 -6.62 15.52 -11.81
CA GLU A 175 -5.20 15.34 -11.49
C GLU A 175 -4.86 16.07 -10.18
N LEU A 176 -4.08 15.41 -9.31
CA LEU A 176 -3.63 16.03 -8.07
C LEU A 176 -2.71 17.22 -8.36
N PRO A 177 -2.81 18.32 -7.60
CA PRO A 177 -1.91 19.45 -7.73
C PRO A 177 -0.45 19.03 -7.60
N SER A 178 0.40 19.67 -8.38
CA SER A 178 1.85 19.52 -8.24
C SER A 178 2.37 20.52 -7.22
N GLY A 179 3.24 20.08 -6.33
CA GLY A 179 3.96 20.97 -5.41
C GLY A 179 4.89 21.96 -6.15
N PRO A 180 5.51 22.89 -5.43
CA PRO A 180 6.44 23.87 -6.00
C PRO A 180 7.49 23.18 -6.86
N ALA A 181 7.81 23.76 -8.01
CA ALA A 181 8.85 23.23 -8.90
C ALA A 181 10.20 23.17 -8.15
N GLY A 182 10.61 21.95 -7.77
CA GLY A 182 11.88 21.71 -7.05
C GLY A 182 11.86 20.57 -6.04
N THR A 183 10.69 20.07 -5.62
CA THR A 183 10.59 18.98 -4.62
C THR A 183 10.47 17.57 -5.24
N GLY A 184 10.48 17.47 -6.55
CA GLY A 184 10.35 16.21 -7.29
C GLY A 184 11.65 15.80 -7.96
N ARG A 185 12.65 15.34 -7.20
CA ARG A 185 13.64 14.39 -7.73
C ARG A 185 13.56 13.11 -6.93
N ASN A 186 13.26 12.04 -7.69
CA ASN A 186 13.16 10.64 -7.33
C ASN A 186 14.10 10.16 -6.25
#